data_25cd4dea94a79cec1f92ac0476255ff9
#
_entry.id   25cd4dea94a79cec1f92ac0476255ff9
#
_cell.length_a   1.000
_cell.length_b   1.000
_cell.length_c   1.000
_cell.angle_alpha   90.00
_cell.angle_beta   90.00
_cell.angle_gamma   90.00
#
_symmetry.space_group_name_H-M   'P 1'
#
loop_
_entity.id
_entity.type
_entity.pdbx_description
1 polymer ?
#
loop_
_entity_poly.entity_id
_entity_poly.type
_entity_poly.pdbx_seq_one_letter_code
_entity_poly.pdbx_strand_id
1 'polypeptide(L)'
;MRRDEFQRGARQGDLLRITLQVVVYIAFYFATAFVVGPLLAWVLGYLAGITATTLLAAVAANALCMRIYERRRIAAIGLLWDKASLVNLGLGCLGGIGAAALVLGGPLAARAAHFARSPEPDAGSVGSFIFVTLSLLLGAAGEEMLFRGYGFQVLLRGLGDWTTILPVGVIFAALHAGNPHASWFGLLNTAGFGILFGYAFVRSRDLWLPIGLHFGWNFTLPLFGVNVSGLTMRLTGFNLEWSAGALWSGGEYGPEASILTSAVLLLLCVYVRKAPVRRQPSALLDPPVGDVTCVPGQSVLPSS
;
A
#
# COMPACT_ATOMS: atom_id res chain seq x y z
N MET A 1 22.06 -32.50 -22.63
CA MET A 1 20.64 -32.84 -22.36
C MET A 1 20.31 -32.91 -20.85
N ARG A 2 21.00 -33.70 -19.99
CA ARG A 2 20.61 -33.91 -18.58
C ARG A 2 20.71 -32.66 -17.66
N ARG A 3 21.63 -31.72 -17.88
CA ARG A 3 21.82 -30.55 -17.01
C ARG A 3 20.68 -29.51 -17.17
N ASP A 4 20.22 -29.35 -18.39
CA ASP A 4 19.13 -28.39 -18.71
C ASP A 4 17.75 -28.91 -18.27
N GLU A 5 17.55 -30.23 -18.31
CA GLU A 5 16.34 -30.87 -17.80
C GLU A 5 16.25 -30.79 -16.27
N PHE A 6 17.38 -31.00 -15.58
CA PHE A 6 17.47 -30.87 -14.12
C PHE A 6 17.22 -29.42 -13.67
N GLN A 7 17.79 -28.43 -14.36
CA GLN A 7 17.56 -27.01 -14.06
C GLN A 7 16.11 -26.57 -14.39
N ARG A 8 15.48 -27.10 -15.42
CA ARG A 8 14.07 -26.86 -15.71
C ARG A 8 13.17 -27.48 -14.65
N GLY A 9 13.45 -28.70 -14.21
CA GLY A 9 12.68 -29.35 -13.16
C GLY A 9 12.77 -28.62 -11.80
N ALA A 10 13.96 -28.12 -11.44
CA ALA A 10 14.14 -27.30 -10.23
C ALA A 10 13.35 -25.98 -10.31
N ARG A 11 13.44 -25.26 -11.44
CA ARG A 11 12.64 -24.03 -11.67
C ARG A 11 11.13 -24.26 -11.63
N GLN A 12 10.65 -25.37 -12.19
CA GLN A 12 9.22 -25.72 -12.14
C GLN A 12 8.75 -26.02 -10.72
N GLY A 13 9.57 -26.73 -9.93
CA GLY A 13 9.28 -27.00 -8.52
C GLY A 13 9.19 -25.71 -7.68
N ASP A 14 10.08 -24.76 -7.93
CA ASP A 14 10.08 -23.46 -7.27
C ASP A 14 8.86 -22.62 -7.64
N LEU A 15 8.49 -22.57 -8.92
CA LEU A 15 7.30 -21.85 -9.38
C LEU A 15 6.01 -22.45 -8.81
N LEU A 16 5.87 -23.77 -8.77
CA LEU A 16 4.72 -24.44 -8.18
C LEU A 16 4.60 -24.08 -6.69
N ARG A 17 5.71 -24.13 -5.95
CA ARG A 17 5.75 -23.76 -4.54
C ARG A 17 5.31 -22.32 -4.32
N ILE A 18 5.85 -21.37 -5.09
CA ILE A 18 5.47 -19.95 -5.03
C ILE A 18 3.98 -19.78 -5.30
N THR A 19 3.47 -20.40 -6.37
CA THR A 19 2.05 -20.34 -6.72
C THR A 19 1.17 -20.88 -5.60
N LEU A 20 1.49 -22.02 -5.01
CA LEU A 20 0.75 -22.60 -3.90
C LEU A 20 0.76 -21.68 -2.67
N GLN A 21 1.92 -21.10 -2.32
CA GLN A 21 2.03 -20.16 -1.19
C GLN A 21 1.15 -18.92 -1.40
N VAL A 22 1.12 -18.37 -2.62
CA VAL A 22 0.29 -17.20 -2.95
C VAL A 22 -1.20 -17.56 -2.95
N VAL A 23 -1.57 -18.71 -3.54
CA VAL A 23 -2.97 -19.18 -3.55
C VAL A 23 -3.48 -19.41 -2.13
N VAL A 24 -2.69 -20.06 -1.27
CA VAL A 24 -3.05 -20.29 0.14
C VAL A 24 -3.17 -18.97 0.90
N TYR A 25 -2.26 -18.02 0.65
CA TYR A 25 -2.33 -16.68 1.24
C TYR A 25 -3.64 -15.95 0.87
N ILE A 26 -3.99 -15.96 -0.41
CA ILE A 26 -5.23 -15.36 -0.91
C ILE A 26 -6.45 -16.09 -0.34
N ALA A 27 -6.41 -17.42 -0.26
CA ALA A 27 -7.50 -18.21 0.32
C ALA A 27 -7.73 -17.88 1.80
N PHE A 28 -6.68 -17.73 2.60
CA PHE A 28 -6.80 -17.32 4.00
C PHE A 28 -7.40 -15.91 4.14
N TYR A 29 -6.97 -14.98 3.27
CA TYR A 29 -7.53 -13.63 3.26
C TYR A 29 -9.05 -13.66 2.99
N PHE A 30 -9.47 -14.28 1.90
CA PHE A 30 -10.90 -14.33 1.54
C PHE A 30 -11.73 -15.14 2.51
N ALA A 31 -11.23 -16.26 3.04
CA ALA A 31 -11.93 -17.03 4.04
C ALA A 31 -12.17 -16.21 5.33
N THR A 32 -11.14 -15.49 5.79
CA THR A 32 -11.30 -14.62 6.95
C THR A 32 -12.27 -13.47 6.65
N ALA A 33 -12.10 -12.79 5.52
CA ALA A 33 -12.97 -11.69 5.12
C ALA A 33 -14.45 -12.12 4.99
N PHE A 34 -14.69 -13.30 4.43
CA PHE A 34 -16.03 -13.87 4.31
C PHE A 34 -16.69 -14.15 5.66
N VAL A 35 -15.91 -14.65 6.62
CA VAL A 35 -16.44 -14.99 7.96
C VAL A 35 -16.67 -13.74 8.80
N VAL A 36 -15.69 -12.80 8.85
CA VAL A 36 -15.79 -11.67 9.78
C VAL A 36 -16.44 -10.43 9.15
N GLY A 37 -16.40 -10.29 7.83
CA GLY A 37 -16.88 -9.10 7.13
C GLY A 37 -18.34 -8.75 7.38
N PRO A 38 -19.29 -9.67 7.23
CA PRO A 38 -20.70 -9.38 7.49
C PRO A 38 -20.98 -8.92 8.92
N LEU A 39 -20.31 -9.54 9.90
CA LEU A 39 -20.44 -9.14 11.31
C LEU A 39 -19.88 -7.74 11.55
N LEU A 40 -18.68 -7.45 11.03
CA LEU A 40 -18.06 -6.13 11.21
C LEU A 40 -18.85 -5.03 10.47
N ALA A 41 -19.37 -5.31 9.29
CA ALA A 41 -20.23 -4.36 8.57
C ALA A 41 -21.52 -4.07 9.33
N TRP A 42 -22.11 -5.09 9.96
CA TRP A 42 -23.31 -4.93 10.77
C TRP A 42 -23.07 -4.14 12.06
N VAL A 43 -21.94 -4.39 12.75
CA VAL A 43 -21.63 -3.74 14.05
C VAL A 43 -21.07 -2.34 13.86
N LEU A 44 -20.17 -2.15 12.89
CA LEU A 44 -19.38 -0.91 12.74
C LEU A 44 -19.87 -0.02 11.59
N GLY A 45 -20.86 -0.47 10.81
CA GLY A 45 -21.28 0.17 9.58
C GLY A 45 -20.31 -0.08 8.41
N TYR A 46 -20.65 0.46 7.24
CA TYR A 46 -19.97 0.11 5.98
C TYR A 46 -18.47 0.47 6.01
N LEU A 47 -18.14 1.74 6.29
CA LEU A 47 -16.75 2.23 6.17
C LEU A 47 -15.81 1.54 7.17
N ALA A 48 -16.13 1.59 8.47
CA ALA A 48 -15.29 0.96 9.48
C ALA A 48 -15.31 -0.57 9.37
N GLY A 49 -16.45 -1.15 8.97
CA GLY A 49 -16.59 -2.59 8.76
C GLY A 49 -15.68 -3.10 7.65
N ILE A 50 -15.62 -2.43 6.49
CA ILE A 50 -14.77 -2.86 5.37
C ILE A 50 -13.27 -2.68 5.71
N THR A 51 -12.88 -1.55 6.30
CA THR A 51 -11.48 -1.29 6.65
C THR A 51 -10.97 -2.23 7.75
N ALA A 52 -11.79 -2.49 8.78
CA ALA A 52 -11.47 -3.46 9.81
C ALA A 52 -11.40 -4.90 9.27
N THR A 53 -12.33 -5.27 8.36
CA THR A 53 -12.31 -6.57 7.70
C THR A 53 -11.03 -6.76 6.89
N THR A 54 -10.66 -5.77 6.07
CA THR A 54 -9.44 -5.81 5.26
C THR A 54 -8.21 -5.99 6.14
N LEU A 55 -8.10 -5.22 7.22
CA LEU A 55 -6.97 -5.33 8.15
C LEU A 55 -6.94 -6.70 8.83
N LEU A 56 -8.05 -7.16 9.43
CA LEU A 56 -8.08 -8.43 10.14
C LEU A 56 -7.81 -9.62 9.22
N ALA A 57 -8.36 -9.61 8.01
CA ALA A 57 -8.12 -10.66 7.02
C ALA A 57 -6.65 -10.64 6.55
N ALA A 58 -6.07 -9.47 6.33
CA ALA A 58 -4.66 -9.34 5.98
C ALA A 58 -3.75 -9.81 7.14
N VAL A 59 -4.05 -9.42 8.38
CA VAL A 59 -3.32 -9.90 9.57
C VAL A 59 -3.38 -11.43 9.67
N ALA A 60 -4.57 -12.03 9.55
CA ALA A 60 -4.74 -13.47 9.64
C ALA A 60 -3.96 -14.20 8.54
N ALA A 61 -4.11 -13.79 7.28
CA ALA A 61 -3.43 -14.42 6.15
C ALA A 61 -1.91 -14.34 6.29
N ASN A 62 -1.37 -13.16 6.64
CA ASN A 62 0.07 -12.99 6.88
C ASN A 62 0.56 -13.84 8.06
N ALA A 63 -0.15 -13.81 9.19
CA ALA A 63 0.26 -14.54 10.39
C ALA A 63 0.27 -16.07 10.16
N LEU A 64 -0.77 -16.59 9.49
CA LEU A 64 -0.88 -18.02 9.19
C LEU A 64 0.21 -18.46 8.20
N CYS A 65 0.39 -17.74 7.09
CA CYS A 65 1.42 -18.10 6.11
C CYS A 65 2.84 -17.98 6.70
N MET A 66 3.14 -16.93 7.46
CA MET A 66 4.42 -16.79 8.15
C MET A 66 4.68 -17.94 9.14
N ARG A 67 3.63 -18.38 9.86
CA ARG A 67 3.75 -19.50 10.80
C ARG A 67 3.94 -20.84 10.09
N ILE A 68 3.17 -21.08 9.03
CA ILE A 68 3.15 -22.38 8.32
C ILE A 68 4.42 -22.57 7.48
N TYR A 69 4.77 -21.58 6.67
CA TYR A 69 5.82 -21.72 5.67
C TYR A 69 7.20 -21.24 6.15
N GLU A 70 7.25 -20.19 6.95
CA GLU A 70 8.51 -19.55 7.34
C GLU A 70 8.87 -19.80 8.82
N ARG A 71 7.92 -20.32 9.62
CA ARG A 71 8.08 -20.56 11.08
C ARG A 71 8.51 -19.30 11.84
N ARG A 72 8.01 -18.14 11.40
CA ARG A 72 8.32 -16.81 11.95
C ARG A 72 7.06 -16.08 12.41
N ARG A 73 7.26 -15.03 13.20
CA ARG A 73 6.16 -14.13 13.63
C ARG A 73 5.79 -13.18 12.49
N ILE A 74 4.55 -12.69 12.49
CA ILE A 74 4.03 -11.73 11.52
C ILE A 74 4.89 -10.46 11.39
N ALA A 75 5.50 -10.00 12.48
CA ALA A 75 6.37 -8.82 12.46
C ALA A 75 7.49 -8.91 11.40
N ALA A 76 7.88 -10.13 11.02
CA ALA A 76 8.95 -10.37 10.05
C ALA A 76 8.57 -10.04 8.59
N ILE A 77 7.28 -9.72 8.29
CA ILE A 77 6.90 -9.20 6.97
C ILE A 77 7.24 -7.70 6.77
N GLY A 78 8.00 -7.09 7.67
CA GLY A 78 8.32 -5.66 7.65
C GLY A 78 7.46 -4.81 8.59
N LEU A 79 6.92 -5.43 9.64
CA LEU A 79 6.16 -4.76 10.72
C LEU A 79 6.97 -4.59 12.01
N LEU A 80 8.26 -4.83 11.99
CA LEU A 80 9.12 -4.50 13.13
C LEU A 80 9.00 -3.02 13.44
N TRP A 81 8.94 -2.68 14.73
CA TRP A 81 8.81 -1.30 15.18
C TRP A 81 10.08 -0.85 15.88
N ASP A 82 10.82 0.03 15.22
CA ASP A 82 12.05 0.63 15.71
C ASP A 82 12.21 2.08 15.20
N LYS A 83 13.37 2.69 15.44
CA LYS A 83 13.65 4.05 14.96
C LYS A 83 13.62 4.18 13.44
N ALA A 84 14.01 3.14 12.70
CA ALA A 84 13.97 3.15 11.24
C ALA A 84 12.52 3.10 10.74
N SER A 85 11.67 2.29 11.37
CA SER A 85 10.23 2.21 11.10
C SER A 85 9.55 3.56 11.28
N LEU A 86 9.84 4.24 12.39
CA LEU A 86 9.28 5.57 12.68
C LEU A 86 9.71 6.61 11.63
N VAL A 87 10.98 6.59 11.22
CA VAL A 87 11.49 7.46 10.15
C VAL A 87 10.79 7.16 8.83
N ASN A 88 10.65 5.89 8.45
CA ASN A 88 10.02 5.48 7.21
C ASN A 88 8.52 5.83 7.19
N LEU A 89 7.79 5.60 8.29
CA LEU A 89 6.39 6.02 8.44
C LEU A 89 6.27 7.55 8.29
N GLY A 90 7.12 8.31 8.97
CA GLY A 90 7.14 9.78 8.89
C GLY A 90 7.43 10.29 7.47
N LEU A 91 8.43 9.72 6.78
CA LEU A 91 8.72 10.03 5.38
C LEU A 91 7.53 9.66 4.48
N GLY A 92 6.91 8.52 4.72
CA GLY A 92 5.70 8.12 4.01
C GLY A 92 4.57 9.12 4.18
N CYS A 93 4.21 9.45 5.42
CA CYS A 93 3.16 10.45 5.70
C CYS A 93 3.47 11.81 5.07
N LEU A 94 4.70 12.32 5.21
CA LEU A 94 5.10 13.58 4.59
C LEU A 94 4.99 13.54 3.06
N GLY A 95 5.41 12.42 2.43
CA GLY A 95 5.28 12.23 0.99
C GLY A 95 3.82 12.23 0.54
N GLY A 96 2.96 11.44 1.19
CA GLY A 96 1.54 11.34 0.86
C GLY A 96 0.78 12.64 1.08
N ILE A 97 0.95 13.27 2.25
CA ILE A 97 0.36 14.59 2.57
C ILE A 97 0.83 15.66 1.60
N GLY A 98 2.15 15.74 1.36
CA GLY A 98 2.72 16.72 0.45
C GLY A 98 2.21 16.57 -0.99
N ALA A 99 2.10 15.33 -1.47
CA ALA A 99 1.56 15.03 -2.79
C ALA A 99 0.09 15.46 -2.93
N ALA A 100 -0.76 15.08 -1.97
CA ALA A 100 -2.16 15.49 -1.96
C ALA A 100 -2.30 17.02 -1.84
N ALA A 101 -1.49 17.63 -0.99
CA ALA A 101 -1.47 19.09 -0.84
C ALA A 101 -1.07 19.80 -2.14
N LEU A 102 -0.17 19.25 -2.96
CA LEU A 102 0.17 19.82 -4.27
C LEU A 102 -0.99 19.71 -5.25
N VAL A 103 -1.67 18.55 -5.30
CA VAL A 103 -2.83 18.32 -6.19
C VAL A 103 -3.98 19.28 -5.84
N LEU A 104 -4.22 19.53 -4.56
CA LEU A 104 -5.35 20.35 -4.10
C LEU A 104 -4.98 21.83 -3.96
N GLY A 105 -3.79 22.14 -3.49
CA GLY A 105 -3.31 23.49 -3.24
C GLY A 105 -2.97 24.26 -4.52
N GLY A 106 -2.50 23.57 -5.57
CA GLY A 106 -2.22 24.19 -6.87
C GLY A 106 -3.46 24.91 -7.46
N PRO A 107 -4.58 24.20 -7.64
CA PRO A 107 -5.84 24.79 -8.11
C PRO A 107 -6.41 25.88 -7.19
N LEU A 108 -6.26 25.75 -5.87
CA LEU A 108 -6.63 26.82 -4.91
C LEU A 108 -5.81 28.10 -5.18
N ALA A 109 -4.49 27.97 -5.31
CA ALA A 109 -3.61 29.09 -5.60
C ALA A 109 -3.91 29.73 -6.97
N ALA A 110 -4.28 28.91 -7.96
CA ALA A 110 -4.69 29.36 -9.30
C ALA A 110 -6.13 29.88 -9.37
N ARG A 111 -6.87 29.89 -8.26
CA ARG A 111 -8.31 30.25 -8.21
C ARG A 111 -9.21 29.38 -9.10
N ALA A 112 -8.75 28.19 -9.44
CA ALA A 112 -9.52 27.18 -10.16
C ALA A 112 -10.34 26.27 -9.23
N ALA A 113 -10.19 26.46 -7.92
CA ALA A 113 -10.99 25.86 -6.86
C ALA A 113 -11.15 26.85 -5.69
N HIS A 114 -12.19 26.66 -4.88
CA HIS A 114 -12.44 27.45 -3.67
C HIS A 114 -13.11 26.59 -2.60
N PHE A 115 -13.02 27.01 -1.34
CA PHE A 115 -13.72 26.34 -0.26
C PHE A 115 -15.17 26.84 -0.14
N ALA A 116 -16.10 25.89 -0.05
CA ALA A 116 -17.49 26.13 0.33
C ALA A 116 -17.80 25.43 1.66
N ARG A 117 -18.83 25.89 2.38
CA ARG A 117 -19.28 25.17 3.59
C ARG A 117 -19.95 23.87 3.21
N SER A 118 -19.64 22.80 3.95
CA SER A 118 -20.35 21.53 3.79
C SER A 118 -21.82 21.69 4.20
N PRO A 119 -22.78 21.17 3.42
CA PRO A 119 -24.18 21.16 3.80
C PRO A 119 -24.49 20.12 4.90
N GLU A 120 -23.59 19.22 5.22
CA GLU A 120 -23.80 18.14 6.18
C GLU A 120 -23.63 18.67 7.63
N PRO A 121 -24.64 18.50 8.51
CA PRO A 121 -24.65 19.09 9.86
C PRO A 121 -23.53 18.57 10.78
N ASP A 122 -23.12 17.30 10.61
CA ASP A 122 -22.08 16.66 11.43
C ASP A 122 -20.67 16.75 10.84
N ALA A 123 -20.53 17.41 9.68
CA ALA A 123 -19.22 17.60 9.07
C ALA A 123 -18.31 18.44 9.99
N GLY A 124 -17.10 17.92 10.25
CA GLY A 124 -16.12 18.59 11.12
C GLY A 124 -16.32 18.36 12.62
N SER A 125 -17.23 17.47 13.04
CA SER A 125 -17.30 17.05 14.44
C SER A 125 -16.05 16.25 14.84
N VAL A 126 -15.65 16.35 16.13
CA VAL A 126 -14.50 15.59 16.66
C VAL A 126 -14.72 14.09 16.49
N GLY A 127 -15.95 13.60 16.67
CA GLY A 127 -16.31 12.20 16.50
C GLY A 127 -16.10 11.75 15.05
N SER A 128 -16.58 12.51 14.07
CA SER A 128 -16.36 12.24 12.65
C SER A 128 -14.87 12.27 12.29
N PHE A 129 -14.12 13.24 12.81
CA PHE A 129 -12.68 13.34 12.58
C PHE A 129 -11.94 12.10 13.07
N ILE A 130 -12.18 11.66 14.31
CA ILE A 130 -11.54 10.45 14.86
C ILE A 130 -11.96 9.21 14.08
N PHE A 131 -13.25 9.05 13.80
CA PHE A 131 -13.81 7.89 13.09
C PHE A 131 -13.21 7.74 11.69
N VAL A 132 -13.22 8.80 10.88
CA VAL A 132 -12.67 8.76 9.51
C VAL A 132 -11.16 8.58 9.53
N THR A 133 -10.44 9.28 10.41
CA THR A 133 -8.97 9.13 10.53
C THR A 133 -8.58 7.68 10.85
N LEU A 134 -9.23 7.07 11.85
CA LEU A 134 -8.97 5.67 12.20
C LEU A 134 -9.35 4.72 11.07
N SER A 135 -10.49 4.93 10.42
CA SER A 135 -10.91 4.10 9.28
C SER A 135 -9.89 4.16 8.14
N LEU A 136 -9.39 5.34 7.79
CA LEU A 136 -8.37 5.51 6.75
C LEU A 136 -7.03 4.86 7.13
N LEU A 137 -6.62 4.99 8.39
CA LEU A 137 -5.40 4.35 8.88
C LEU A 137 -5.50 2.83 8.84
N LEU A 138 -6.62 2.26 9.32
CA LEU A 138 -6.87 0.81 9.29
C LEU A 138 -6.98 0.30 7.86
N GLY A 139 -7.63 1.06 6.97
CA GLY A 139 -7.73 0.75 5.54
C GLY A 139 -6.36 0.71 4.89
N ALA A 140 -5.57 1.77 5.00
CA ALA A 140 -4.22 1.84 4.43
C ALA A 140 -3.32 0.72 4.97
N ALA A 141 -3.32 0.48 6.29
CA ALA A 141 -2.53 -0.61 6.88
C ALA A 141 -2.98 -1.98 6.39
N GLY A 142 -4.28 -2.22 6.31
CA GLY A 142 -4.85 -3.48 5.83
C GLY A 142 -4.51 -3.76 4.37
N GLU A 143 -4.67 -2.75 3.51
CA GLU A 143 -4.35 -2.88 2.10
C GLU A 143 -2.85 -3.06 1.86
N GLU A 144 -1.99 -2.31 2.54
CA GLU A 144 -0.55 -2.51 2.42
C GLU A 144 -0.10 -3.88 2.93
N MET A 145 -0.70 -4.38 4.02
CA MET A 145 -0.45 -5.74 4.50
C MET A 145 -0.95 -6.81 3.52
N LEU A 146 -2.08 -6.58 2.84
CA LEU A 146 -2.60 -7.50 1.82
C LEU A 146 -1.68 -7.53 0.60
N PHE A 147 -1.32 -6.36 0.06
CA PHE A 147 -0.63 -6.24 -1.22
C PHE A 147 0.89 -6.28 -1.12
N ARG A 148 1.51 -5.96 0.03
CA ARG A 148 2.98 -5.94 0.25
C ARG A 148 3.42 -6.90 1.35
N GLY A 149 2.47 -7.65 1.94
CA GLY A 149 2.74 -8.68 2.93
C GLY A 149 3.35 -9.94 2.32
N TYR A 150 3.01 -11.08 2.91
CA TYR A 150 3.62 -12.38 2.60
C TYR A 150 3.58 -12.74 1.12
N GLY A 151 2.38 -12.68 0.50
CA GLY A 151 2.21 -13.08 -0.90
C GLY A 151 3.11 -12.30 -1.87
N PHE A 152 3.17 -10.97 -1.70
CA PHE A 152 4.02 -10.09 -2.49
C PHE A 152 5.51 -10.41 -2.30
N GLN A 153 5.94 -10.64 -1.07
CA GLN A 153 7.34 -10.93 -0.75
C GLN A 153 7.78 -12.29 -1.27
N VAL A 154 6.89 -13.29 -1.29
CA VAL A 154 7.14 -14.57 -1.94
C VAL A 154 7.29 -14.41 -3.44
N LEU A 155 6.46 -13.58 -4.08
CA LEU A 155 6.59 -13.24 -5.51
C LEU A 155 7.90 -12.48 -5.78
N LEU A 156 8.27 -11.49 -4.96
CA LEU A 156 9.54 -10.78 -5.09
C LEU A 156 10.74 -11.73 -5.05
N ARG A 157 10.73 -12.67 -4.09
CA ARG A 157 11.78 -13.67 -3.94
C ARG A 157 11.92 -14.58 -5.15
N GLY A 158 10.81 -14.94 -5.79
CA GLY A 158 10.80 -15.89 -6.91
C GLY A 158 10.88 -15.27 -8.29
N LEU A 159 10.27 -14.10 -8.49
CA LEU A 159 10.13 -13.49 -9.81
C LEU A 159 10.96 -12.21 -9.98
N GLY A 160 11.40 -11.61 -8.86
CA GLY A 160 12.11 -10.34 -8.84
C GLY A 160 11.19 -9.12 -8.77
N ASP A 161 11.81 -7.93 -8.67
CA ASP A 161 11.12 -6.72 -8.25
C ASP A 161 10.04 -6.27 -9.27
N TRP A 162 10.41 -5.93 -10.49
CA TRP A 162 9.48 -5.35 -11.46
C TRP A 162 8.45 -6.33 -12.00
N THR A 163 8.80 -7.61 -12.13
CA THR A 163 7.87 -8.69 -12.49
C THR A 163 6.80 -8.92 -11.43
N THR A 164 7.02 -8.46 -10.22
CA THR A 164 6.05 -8.50 -9.12
C THR A 164 5.31 -7.17 -8.96
N ILE A 165 6.03 -6.05 -8.93
CA ILE A 165 5.47 -4.71 -8.67
C ILE A 165 4.41 -4.36 -9.70
N LEU A 166 4.70 -4.54 -11.00
CA LEU A 166 3.79 -4.09 -12.06
C LEU A 166 2.45 -4.85 -12.04
N PRO A 167 2.41 -6.20 -12.05
CA PRO A 167 1.13 -6.91 -11.99
C PRO A 167 0.35 -6.65 -10.71
N VAL A 168 1.03 -6.60 -9.55
CA VAL A 168 0.36 -6.33 -8.27
C VAL A 168 -0.22 -4.91 -8.24
N GLY A 169 0.45 -3.92 -8.83
CA GLY A 169 -0.09 -2.57 -8.99
C GLY A 169 -1.34 -2.53 -9.87
N VAL A 170 -1.38 -3.31 -10.95
CA VAL A 170 -2.56 -3.44 -11.80
C VAL A 170 -3.71 -4.14 -11.07
N ILE A 171 -3.43 -5.21 -10.31
CA ILE A 171 -4.43 -5.92 -9.50
C ILE A 171 -4.99 -4.98 -8.42
N PHE A 172 -4.15 -4.15 -7.79
CA PHE A 172 -4.57 -3.13 -6.84
C PHE A 172 -5.63 -2.20 -7.46
N ALA A 173 -5.37 -1.68 -8.65
CA ALA A 173 -6.34 -0.85 -9.37
C ALA A 173 -7.61 -1.62 -9.78
N ALA A 174 -7.49 -2.86 -10.22
CA ALA A 174 -8.63 -3.68 -10.63
C ALA A 174 -9.64 -3.90 -9.49
N LEU A 175 -9.17 -4.01 -8.24
CA LEU A 175 -10.04 -4.12 -7.07
C LEU A 175 -10.76 -2.81 -6.73
N HIS A 176 -10.28 -1.67 -7.22
CA HIS A 176 -10.95 -0.37 -7.09
C HIS A 176 -11.95 -0.09 -8.22
N ALA A 177 -12.05 -0.97 -9.23
CA ALA A 177 -12.98 -0.77 -10.34
C ALA A 177 -14.46 -0.83 -9.93
N GLY A 178 -14.77 -1.45 -8.78
CA GLY A 178 -16.11 -1.48 -8.17
C GLY A 178 -16.45 -0.25 -7.32
N ASN A 179 -15.53 0.68 -7.14
CA ASN A 179 -15.78 1.89 -6.35
C ASN A 179 -16.76 2.83 -7.06
N PRO A 180 -17.54 3.65 -6.31
CA PRO A 180 -18.42 4.65 -6.91
C PRO A 180 -17.65 5.57 -7.87
N HIS A 181 -18.27 5.87 -9.02
CA HIS A 181 -17.72 6.80 -10.02
C HIS A 181 -16.33 6.42 -10.58
N ALA A 182 -15.91 5.15 -10.46
CA ALA A 182 -14.63 4.68 -11.00
C ALA A 182 -14.52 5.00 -12.50
N SER A 183 -13.39 5.56 -12.89
CA SER A 183 -13.09 5.93 -14.26
C SER A 183 -11.77 5.28 -14.72
N TRP A 184 -11.59 5.11 -16.01
CA TRP A 184 -10.34 4.59 -16.56
C TRP A 184 -9.13 5.41 -16.12
N PHE A 185 -9.28 6.71 -16.06
CA PHE A 185 -8.19 7.60 -15.67
C PHE A 185 -7.89 7.48 -14.17
N GLY A 186 -8.93 7.36 -13.32
CA GLY A 186 -8.78 7.07 -11.91
C GLY A 186 -8.08 5.72 -11.67
N LEU A 187 -8.50 4.66 -12.39
CA LEU A 187 -7.88 3.34 -12.29
C LEU A 187 -6.41 3.34 -12.76
N LEU A 188 -6.07 4.10 -13.79
CA LEU A 188 -4.67 4.26 -14.23
C LEU A 188 -3.81 4.89 -13.12
N ASN A 189 -4.28 5.96 -12.48
CA ASN A 189 -3.58 6.58 -11.36
C ASN A 189 -3.52 5.65 -10.14
N THR A 190 -4.60 4.90 -9.86
CA THR A 190 -4.63 3.89 -8.79
C THR A 190 -3.60 2.78 -9.05
N ALA A 191 -3.42 2.34 -10.29
CA ALA A 191 -2.34 1.43 -10.66
C ALA A 191 -0.96 2.06 -10.42
N GLY A 192 -0.80 3.34 -10.75
CA GLY A 192 0.40 4.12 -10.46
C GLY A 192 0.72 4.17 -8.95
N PHE A 193 -0.28 4.39 -8.10
CA PHE A 193 -0.11 4.28 -6.64
C PHE A 193 0.27 2.86 -6.22
N GLY A 194 -0.40 1.84 -6.77
CA GLY A 194 -0.05 0.45 -6.50
C GLY A 194 1.40 0.12 -6.83
N ILE A 195 1.92 0.62 -7.95
CA ILE A 195 3.32 0.47 -8.35
C ILE A 195 4.25 1.25 -7.40
N LEU A 196 3.89 2.49 -7.07
CA LEU A 196 4.65 3.35 -6.16
C LEU A 196 4.81 2.71 -4.77
N PHE A 197 3.73 2.17 -4.20
CA PHE A 197 3.76 1.53 -2.88
C PHE A 197 4.58 0.23 -2.91
N GLY A 198 4.50 -0.55 -4.02
CA GLY A 198 5.38 -1.70 -4.23
C GLY A 198 6.86 -1.31 -4.30
N TYR A 199 7.18 -0.24 -5.02
CA TYR A 199 8.53 0.32 -5.09
C TYR A 199 9.01 0.86 -3.74
N ALA A 200 8.13 1.54 -2.98
CA ALA A 200 8.42 2.02 -1.63
C ALA A 200 8.79 0.86 -0.70
N PHE A 201 8.03 -0.25 -0.74
CA PHE A 201 8.35 -1.46 0.01
C PHE A 201 9.73 -2.04 -0.38
N VAL A 202 10.02 -2.15 -1.67
CA VAL A 202 11.33 -2.68 -2.12
C VAL A 202 12.49 -1.81 -1.64
N ARG A 203 12.28 -0.50 -1.55
CA ARG A 203 13.27 0.44 -1.02
C ARG A 203 13.51 0.31 0.48
N SER A 204 12.44 0.29 1.26
CA SER A 204 12.50 0.28 2.73
C SER A 204 12.67 -1.11 3.32
N ARG A 205 12.15 -2.14 2.64
CA ARG A 205 11.99 -3.50 3.16
C ARG A 205 11.10 -3.56 4.40
N ASP A 206 10.25 -2.54 4.60
CA ASP A 206 9.22 -2.51 5.63
C ASP A 206 7.87 -2.06 5.05
N LEU A 207 6.82 -2.26 5.83
CA LEU A 207 5.47 -1.82 5.48
C LEU A 207 5.18 -0.38 5.92
N TRP A 208 6.03 0.23 6.75
CA TRP A 208 5.75 1.54 7.35
C TRP A 208 5.84 2.67 6.34
N LEU A 209 6.79 2.60 5.40
CA LEU A 209 6.89 3.60 4.33
C LEU A 209 5.67 3.61 3.41
N PRO A 210 5.23 2.48 2.81
CA PRO A 210 4.03 2.46 1.98
C PRO A 210 2.74 2.74 2.78
N ILE A 211 2.60 2.27 4.02
CA ILE A 211 1.46 2.63 4.90
C ILE A 211 1.41 4.14 5.11
N GLY A 212 2.55 4.77 5.39
CA GLY A 212 2.62 6.22 5.58
C GLY A 212 2.24 7.00 4.32
N LEU A 213 2.75 6.61 3.14
CA LEU A 213 2.42 7.22 1.85
C LEU A 213 0.92 7.11 1.56
N HIS A 214 0.36 5.92 1.72
CA HIS A 214 -1.04 5.62 1.48
C HIS A 214 -1.96 6.38 2.45
N PHE A 215 -1.71 6.26 3.75
CA PHE A 215 -2.46 6.97 4.76
C PHE A 215 -2.36 8.49 4.59
N GLY A 216 -1.16 9.04 4.38
CA GLY A 216 -0.95 10.47 4.21
C GLY A 216 -1.73 11.03 3.02
N TRP A 217 -1.75 10.33 1.90
CA TRP A 217 -2.57 10.68 0.74
C TRP A 217 -4.06 10.63 1.08
N ASN A 218 -4.56 9.48 1.51
CA ASN A 218 -5.99 9.26 1.78
C ASN A 218 -6.53 10.17 2.91
N PHE A 219 -5.72 10.49 3.92
CA PHE A 219 -6.11 11.38 5.01
C PHE A 219 -6.25 12.84 4.56
N THR A 220 -5.38 13.28 3.66
CA THR A 220 -5.37 14.68 3.23
C THR A 220 -6.58 15.03 2.35
N LEU A 221 -7.06 14.11 1.52
CA LEU A 221 -8.19 14.36 0.63
C LEU A 221 -9.46 14.81 1.39
N PRO A 222 -9.97 14.09 2.39
CA PRO A 222 -11.16 14.50 3.11
C PRO A 222 -10.93 15.69 4.05
N LEU A 223 -9.69 16.08 4.38
CA LEU A 223 -9.41 17.37 5.03
C LEU A 223 -9.81 18.54 4.15
N PHE A 224 -9.67 18.39 2.83
CA PHE A 224 -10.13 19.37 1.85
C PHE A 224 -11.58 19.15 1.42
N GLY A 225 -12.27 18.16 1.98
CA GLY A 225 -13.66 17.85 1.67
C GLY A 225 -13.85 17.27 0.27
N VAL A 226 -12.84 16.60 -0.30
CA VAL A 226 -12.94 15.90 -1.59
C VAL A 226 -13.04 14.38 -1.38
N ASN A 227 -13.57 13.69 -2.39
CA ASN A 227 -13.75 12.24 -2.33
C ASN A 227 -12.39 11.50 -2.35
N VAL A 228 -12.37 10.32 -1.72
CA VAL A 228 -11.27 9.35 -1.74
C VAL A 228 -11.73 8.13 -2.52
N SER A 229 -11.17 7.88 -3.68
CA SER A 229 -11.53 6.75 -4.55
C SER A 229 -13.06 6.59 -4.77
N GLY A 230 -13.76 7.70 -4.98
CA GLY A 230 -15.21 7.75 -5.15
C GLY A 230 -16.02 7.75 -3.85
N LEU A 231 -15.39 7.56 -2.69
CA LEU A 231 -16.06 7.57 -1.40
C LEU A 231 -16.07 8.98 -0.80
N THR A 232 -17.24 9.42 -0.38
CA THR A 232 -17.42 10.71 0.31
C THR A 232 -17.12 10.54 1.79
N MET A 233 -16.10 11.24 2.26
CA MET A 233 -15.73 11.30 3.67
C MET A 233 -15.55 12.75 4.09
N ARG A 234 -16.11 13.14 5.23
CA ARG A 234 -16.08 14.54 5.70
C ARG A 234 -15.30 14.63 7.01
N LEU A 235 -14.09 15.18 6.97
CA LEU A 235 -13.28 15.46 8.15
C LEU A 235 -13.44 16.89 8.65
N THR A 236 -13.80 17.80 7.77
CA THR A 236 -13.96 19.23 8.06
C THR A 236 -15.35 19.72 7.64
N GLY A 237 -15.76 20.88 8.13
CA GLY A 237 -17.00 21.54 7.72
C GLY A 237 -16.89 22.25 6.35
N PHE A 238 -15.91 21.92 5.51
CA PHE A 238 -15.67 22.54 4.22
C PHE A 238 -15.52 21.50 3.12
N ASN A 239 -15.94 21.86 1.91
CA ASN A 239 -15.71 21.13 0.67
C ASN A 239 -14.90 22.00 -0.28
N LEU A 240 -13.99 21.39 -1.03
CA LEU A 240 -13.30 22.03 -2.13
C LEU A 240 -14.16 21.91 -3.39
N GLU A 241 -14.67 23.02 -3.87
CA GLU A 241 -15.42 23.13 -5.11
C GLU A 241 -14.51 23.59 -6.25
N TRP A 242 -14.67 22.95 -7.41
CA TRP A 242 -13.82 23.17 -8.57
C TRP A 242 -14.56 23.96 -9.64
N SER A 243 -13.91 25.02 -10.12
CA SER A 243 -14.33 25.74 -11.33
C SER A 243 -13.77 25.09 -12.60
N ALA A 244 -12.76 24.23 -12.45
CA ALA A 244 -12.13 23.49 -13.54
C ALA A 244 -12.86 22.17 -13.83
N GLY A 245 -12.80 21.71 -15.09
CA GLY A 245 -13.45 20.47 -15.51
C GLY A 245 -12.86 19.21 -14.89
N ALA A 246 -13.52 18.06 -15.12
CA ALA A 246 -13.20 16.78 -14.53
C ALA A 246 -11.76 16.27 -14.78
N LEU A 247 -11.12 16.69 -15.88
CA LEU A 247 -9.70 16.36 -16.14
C LEU A 247 -8.77 16.89 -15.03
N TRP A 248 -9.12 18.02 -14.43
CA TRP A 248 -8.32 18.68 -13.40
C TRP A 248 -8.77 18.31 -11.99
N SER A 249 -10.07 18.16 -11.77
CA SER A 249 -10.67 17.87 -10.46
C SER A 249 -10.76 16.36 -10.17
N GLY A 250 -10.77 15.52 -11.19
CA GLY A 250 -11.07 14.10 -11.10
C GLY A 250 -12.57 13.78 -11.04
N GLY A 251 -13.45 14.81 -11.13
CA GLY A 251 -14.89 14.64 -11.09
C GLY A 251 -15.38 14.04 -9.76
N GLU A 252 -16.42 13.22 -9.82
CA GLU A 252 -17.05 12.59 -8.64
C GLU A 252 -16.20 11.45 -8.03
N TYR A 253 -15.26 10.89 -8.77
CA TYR A 253 -14.28 9.92 -8.20
C TYR A 253 -13.33 10.61 -7.21
N GLY A 254 -13.07 11.88 -7.44
CA GLY A 254 -12.14 12.68 -6.65
C GLY A 254 -10.81 12.94 -7.36
N PRO A 255 -9.91 13.70 -6.74
CA PRO A 255 -8.64 14.13 -7.33
C PRO A 255 -7.75 13.01 -7.86
N GLU A 256 -7.94 11.80 -7.39
CA GLU A 256 -7.25 10.60 -7.88
C GLU A 256 -7.49 10.33 -9.38
N ALA A 257 -8.63 10.77 -9.93
CA ALA A 257 -8.91 10.69 -11.36
C ALA A 257 -8.50 11.95 -12.14
N SER A 258 -7.54 12.73 -11.63
CA SER A 258 -7.06 13.97 -12.28
C SER A 258 -5.70 13.82 -12.94
N ILE A 259 -5.42 14.65 -13.94
CA ILE A 259 -4.10 14.76 -14.56
C ILE A 259 -3.04 15.28 -13.57
N LEU A 260 -3.47 16.07 -12.58
CA LEU A 260 -2.59 16.56 -11.52
C LEU A 260 -2.04 15.40 -10.69
N THR A 261 -2.88 14.41 -10.39
CA THR A 261 -2.44 13.20 -9.67
C THR A 261 -1.44 12.40 -10.51
N SER A 262 -1.64 12.26 -11.84
CA SER A 262 -0.64 11.63 -12.71
C SER A 262 0.73 12.33 -12.62
N ALA A 263 0.73 13.66 -12.68
CA ALA A 263 1.97 14.46 -12.58
C ALA A 263 2.63 14.30 -11.20
N VAL A 264 1.84 14.34 -10.13
CA VAL A 264 2.34 14.21 -8.76
C VAL A 264 2.84 12.80 -8.45
N LEU A 265 2.26 11.75 -9.04
CA LEU A 265 2.80 10.39 -8.94
C LEU A 265 4.23 10.30 -9.46
N LEU A 266 4.57 10.98 -10.55
CA LEU A 266 5.96 11.04 -11.04
C LEU A 266 6.88 11.73 -10.03
N LEU A 267 6.42 12.83 -9.41
CA LEU A 267 7.17 13.51 -8.35
C LEU A 267 7.34 12.63 -7.12
N LEU A 268 6.31 11.86 -6.74
CA LEU A 268 6.39 10.89 -5.65
C LEU A 268 7.39 9.77 -5.93
N CYS A 269 7.47 9.28 -7.17
CA CYS A 269 8.51 8.32 -7.54
C CYS A 269 9.92 8.88 -7.34
N VAL A 270 10.13 10.14 -7.74
CA VAL A 270 11.40 10.84 -7.49
C VAL A 270 11.64 11.03 -5.99
N TYR A 271 10.59 11.45 -5.25
CA TYR A 271 10.67 11.59 -3.79
C TYR A 271 11.07 10.28 -3.12
N VAL A 272 10.33 9.18 -3.36
CA VAL A 272 10.65 7.88 -2.78
C VAL A 272 12.07 7.43 -3.14
N ARG A 273 12.54 7.72 -4.37
CA ARG A 273 13.90 7.42 -4.81
C ARG A 273 14.97 8.21 -4.06
N LYS A 274 14.71 9.49 -3.72
CA LYS A 274 15.70 10.42 -3.14
C LYS A 274 15.61 10.53 -1.63
N ALA A 275 14.45 10.26 -1.03
CA ALA A 275 14.24 10.35 0.41
C ALA A 275 15.25 9.48 1.18
N PRO A 276 15.65 9.90 2.39
CA PRO A 276 16.61 9.18 3.24
C PRO A 276 15.94 7.96 3.93
N VAL A 277 15.34 7.09 3.12
CA VAL A 277 14.66 5.88 3.56
C VAL A 277 15.62 4.95 4.28
N ARG A 278 15.23 4.43 5.41
CA ARG A 278 15.98 3.47 6.23
C ARG A 278 15.62 2.04 5.81
N ARG A 279 16.50 1.41 5.01
CA ARG A 279 16.29 0.00 4.60
C ARG A 279 16.42 -0.91 5.80
N GLN A 280 15.43 -1.78 5.99
CA GLN A 280 15.39 -2.77 7.06
C GLN A 280 15.78 -4.17 6.58
N PRO A 281 16.31 -5.05 7.47
CA PRO A 281 16.50 -6.46 7.15
C PRO A 281 15.16 -7.13 6.89
N SER A 282 15.08 -7.92 5.83
CA SER A 282 13.88 -8.69 5.49
C SER A 282 14.12 -10.18 5.67
N ALA A 283 13.35 -10.80 6.54
CA ALA A 283 13.46 -12.24 6.80
C ALA A 283 13.09 -13.11 5.61
N LEU A 284 12.31 -12.58 4.65
CA LEU A 284 11.86 -13.31 3.46
C LEU A 284 12.73 -13.05 2.23
N LEU A 285 13.42 -11.90 2.18
CA LEU A 285 14.07 -11.40 0.98
C LEU A 285 15.59 -11.36 1.09
N ASP A 286 16.12 -11.29 2.32
CA ASP A 286 17.55 -11.32 2.54
C ASP A 286 18.01 -12.78 2.78
N PRO A 287 19.19 -13.18 2.27
CA PRO A 287 19.70 -14.52 2.51
C PRO A 287 19.89 -14.79 4.02
N PRO A 288 19.70 -16.01 4.49
CA PRO A 288 19.95 -16.34 5.89
C PRO A 288 21.41 -15.97 6.25
N VAL A 289 21.57 -15.24 7.36
CA VAL A 289 22.89 -14.93 7.92
C VAL A 289 23.49 -16.25 8.41
N GLY A 290 24.29 -16.91 7.58
CA GLY A 290 24.89 -18.21 7.90
C GLY A 290 25.44 -18.99 6.71
N ASP A 291 25.02 -18.70 5.47
CA ASP A 291 25.54 -19.34 4.26
C ASP A 291 26.70 -18.54 3.61
N VAL A 292 27.57 -17.95 4.41
CA VAL A 292 28.94 -17.75 3.95
C VAL A 292 29.59 -19.14 4.07
N THR A 293 29.44 -19.95 3.02
CA THR A 293 30.25 -21.13 2.87
C THR A 293 31.70 -20.70 3.03
N CYS A 294 32.31 -21.04 4.17
CA CYS A 294 33.76 -21.07 4.28
C CYS A 294 34.25 -21.93 3.12
N VAL A 295 34.81 -21.32 2.09
CA VAL A 295 35.56 -22.04 1.07
C VAL A 295 36.76 -22.60 1.83
N PRO A 296 36.83 -23.93 2.04
CA PRO A 296 38.00 -24.52 2.73
C PRO A 296 39.21 -24.28 1.82
N GLY A 297 40.11 -23.40 2.22
CA GLY A 297 41.39 -23.26 1.53
C GLY A 297 41.96 -21.87 1.32
N GLN A 298 41.40 -20.79 1.86
CA GLN A 298 42.09 -19.50 1.88
C GLN A 298 42.57 -19.18 3.32
N SER A 299 43.79 -19.57 3.62
CA SER A 299 44.54 -19.11 4.77
C SER A 299 44.85 -17.59 4.58
N VAL A 300 44.24 -16.75 5.40
CA VAL A 300 44.64 -15.35 5.54
C VAL A 300 46.00 -15.36 6.24
N LEU A 301 47.06 -15.10 5.49
CA LEU A 301 48.37 -14.79 6.08
C LEU A 301 48.28 -13.39 6.69
N PRO A 302 48.74 -13.18 7.94
CA PRO A 302 48.79 -11.88 8.52
C PRO A 302 49.93 -11.07 7.83
N SER A 303 49.61 -9.90 7.30
CA SER A 303 50.57 -8.95 6.81
C SER A 303 51.35 -8.39 7.99
N SER A 304 52.64 -8.65 7.98
CA SER A 304 53.69 -8.02 8.81
C SER A 304 53.76 -6.51 8.58
#